data_fafae2fc1fc0da4705befaf2af20187b
#
_entry.id   fafae2fc1fc0da4705befaf2af20187b
#
_cell.length_a   1.000
_cell.length_b   1.000
_cell.length_c   1.000
_cell.angle_alpha   90.00
_cell.angle_beta   90.00
_cell.angle_gamma   90.00
#
_symmetry.space_group_name_H-M   'P 1'
#
loop_
_entity.id
_entity.type
_entity.pdbx_description
1 polymer ?
#
loop_
_entity_poly.entity_id
_entity_poly.type
_entity_poly.pdbx_seq_one_letter_code
_entity_poly.pdbx_strand_id
1 'polypeptide(L)'
;MAMSTFIIGDLHGYHEKYIHLLREASLCDRDLNWTGGQNHLWLIGDFFDRGVSGLQCVDMTINLQDQAKSAGGYVQSLLGNHELMILCAYRFGNEKNSEGTKVVDTWLNWGGIAQDLENFTPEHASWIEALPAMARVRQALLLHADSTLYINFGTTIETVNTAFHALMANRELLPWELALSAFAEHMAFLSWR
;
A
#
# COMPACT_ATOMS: atom_id res chain seq x y z
N MET A 1 -30.07 -4.20 -0.58
CA MET A 1 -29.50 -2.85 -0.32
C MET A 1 -28.58 -2.47 -1.49
N ALA A 2 -28.44 -1.20 -1.82
CA ALA A 2 -27.50 -0.78 -2.87
C ALA A 2 -26.06 -1.05 -2.40
N MET A 3 -25.22 -1.55 -3.29
CA MET A 3 -23.79 -1.78 -3.06
C MET A 3 -23.08 -0.46 -2.79
N SER A 4 -22.42 -0.33 -1.63
CA SER A 4 -21.62 0.82 -1.23
C SER A 4 -20.14 0.56 -1.45
N THR A 5 -19.38 1.64 -1.68
CA THR A 5 -17.92 1.60 -1.73
C THR A 5 -17.37 2.43 -0.59
N PHE A 6 -16.51 1.83 0.20
CA PHE A 6 -15.78 2.46 1.30
C PHE A 6 -14.33 2.67 0.89
N ILE A 7 -13.72 3.76 1.34
CA ILE A 7 -12.31 4.07 1.08
C ILE A 7 -11.67 4.42 2.42
N ILE A 8 -10.54 3.77 2.74
CA ILE A 8 -9.73 4.04 3.94
C ILE A 8 -8.35 4.54 3.48
N GLY A 9 -7.88 5.62 4.11
CA GLY A 9 -6.55 6.18 3.93
C GLY A 9 -5.46 5.39 4.64
N ASP A 10 -4.31 6.03 4.83
CA ASP A 10 -3.10 5.48 5.41
C ASP A 10 -3.34 4.83 6.78
N LEU A 11 -2.84 3.62 6.95
CA LEU A 11 -2.97 2.86 8.20
C LEU A 11 -1.74 3.01 9.10
N HIS A 12 -0.55 3.04 8.53
CA HIS A 12 0.71 3.21 9.23
C HIS A 12 0.84 2.36 10.50
N GLY A 13 0.51 1.07 10.42
CA GLY A 13 0.61 0.15 11.55
C GLY A 13 -0.36 0.42 12.71
N TYR A 14 -1.38 1.27 12.53
CA TYR A 14 -2.41 1.52 13.55
C TYR A 14 -3.55 0.52 13.45
N HIS A 15 -3.27 -0.76 13.65
CA HIS A 15 -4.19 -1.88 13.49
C HIS A 15 -5.50 -1.73 14.28
N GLU A 16 -5.45 -1.25 15.54
CA GLU A 16 -6.66 -1.03 16.34
C GLU A 16 -7.59 0.03 15.73
N LYS A 17 -7.02 1.09 15.13
CA LYS A 17 -7.82 2.10 14.42
C LYS A 17 -8.46 1.50 13.15
N TYR A 18 -7.72 0.67 12.45
CA TYR A 18 -8.23 -0.04 11.26
C TYR A 18 -9.43 -0.90 11.62
N ILE A 19 -9.31 -1.73 12.67
CA ILE A 19 -10.42 -2.54 13.21
C ILE A 19 -11.63 -1.66 13.55
N HIS A 20 -11.38 -0.55 14.26
CA HIS A 20 -12.45 0.36 14.67
C HIS A 20 -13.20 0.93 13.46
N LEU A 21 -12.49 1.42 12.44
CA LEU A 21 -13.09 1.93 11.20
C LEU A 21 -13.93 0.88 10.48
N LEU A 22 -13.43 -0.34 10.38
CA LEU A 22 -14.15 -1.45 9.73
C LEU A 22 -15.45 -1.78 10.48
N ARG A 23 -15.42 -1.80 11.82
CA ARG A 23 -16.59 -2.05 12.65
C ARG A 23 -17.63 -0.92 12.56
N GLU A 24 -17.19 0.33 12.61
CA GLU A 24 -18.09 1.47 12.42
C GLU A 24 -18.77 1.46 11.05
N ALA A 25 -18.04 1.05 10.01
CA ALA A 25 -18.59 0.87 8.67
C ALA A 25 -19.43 -0.41 8.52
N SER A 26 -19.55 -1.24 9.58
CA SER A 26 -20.23 -2.55 9.56
C SER A 26 -19.63 -3.49 8.49
N LEU A 27 -18.33 -3.40 8.25
CA LEU A 27 -17.60 -4.24 7.29
C LEU A 27 -16.99 -5.47 7.95
N CYS A 28 -16.79 -5.48 9.28
CA CYS A 28 -16.38 -6.66 10.01
C CYS A 28 -17.12 -6.78 11.35
N ASP A 29 -17.20 -8.03 11.87
CA ASP A 29 -17.74 -8.34 13.20
C ASP A 29 -16.66 -8.25 14.30
N ARG A 30 -17.01 -8.76 15.51
CA ARG A 30 -16.10 -8.77 16.67
C ARG A 30 -14.95 -9.76 16.50
N ASP A 31 -15.14 -10.78 15.68
CA ASP A 31 -14.15 -11.82 15.40
C ASP A 31 -13.34 -11.51 14.13
N LEU A 32 -13.46 -10.27 13.61
CA LEU A 32 -12.79 -9.75 12.42
C LEU A 32 -13.19 -10.48 11.13
N ASN A 33 -14.39 -11.09 11.09
CA ASN A 33 -14.92 -11.65 9.87
C ASN A 33 -15.64 -10.58 9.04
N TRP A 34 -15.58 -10.73 7.72
CA TRP A 34 -16.26 -9.83 6.78
C TRP A 34 -17.79 -9.92 6.93
N THR A 35 -18.42 -8.79 7.21
CA THR A 35 -19.88 -8.64 7.29
C THR A 35 -20.42 -7.66 6.25
N GLY A 36 -19.55 -7.10 5.41
CA GLY A 36 -19.93 -6.12 4.40
C GLY A 36 -20.76 -6.67 3.23
N GLY A 37 -20.98 -7.99 3.14
CA GLY A 37 -21.73 -8.62 2.05
C GLY A 37 -21.15 -8.22 0.69
N GLN A 38 -21.97 -7.64 -0.20
CA GLN A 38 -21.56 -7.21 -1.54
C GLN A 38 -20.90 -5.82 -1.60
N ASN A 39 -20.63 -5.18 -0.46
CA ASN A 39 -19.97 -3.90 -0.43
C ASN A 39 -18.51 -4.02 -0.89
N HIS A 40 -17.95 -2.88 -1.32
CA HIS A 40 -16.55 -2.77 -1.72
C HIS A 40 -15.77 -1.93 -0.70
N LEU A 41 -14.56 -2.39 -0.35
CA LEU A 41 -13.59 -1.65 0.44
C LEU A 41 -12.33 -1.45 -0.41
N TRP A 42 -11.87 -0.21 -0.45
CA TRP A 42 -10.57 0.17 -0.98
C TRP A 42 -9.71 0.79 0.12
N LEU A 43 -8.48 0.33 0.23
CA LEU A 43 -7.42 0.98 0.99
C LEU A 43 -6.51 1.68 0.00
N ILE A 44 -5.99 2.86 0.34
CA ILE A 44 -5.17 3.62 -0.60
C ILE A 44 -3.67 3.50 -0.35
N GLY A 45 -3.25 2.46 0.37
CA GLY A 45 -1.84 2.14 0.66
C GLY A 45 -1.42 2.58 2.06
N ASP A 46 -0.12 2.54 2.29
CA ASP A 46 0.57 2.91 3.52
C ASP A 46 0.10 2.12 4.75
N PHE A 47 0.33 0.82 4.72
CA PHE A 47 0.09 -0.09 5.84
C PHE A 47 1.17 -0.04 6.89
N PHE A 48 2.41 0.22 6.45
CA PHE A 48 3.64 0.09 7.24
C PHE A 48 4.12 1.40 7.82
N ASP A 49 5.12 1.26 8.70
CA ASP A 49 5.91 2.32 9.29
C ASP A 49 5.13 3.18 10.29
N ARG A 50 5.85 3.87 11.20
CA ARG A 50 5.34 4.71 12.29
C ARG A 50 4.67 3.91 13.41
N GLY A 51 3.62 3.16 13.16
CA GLY A 51 2.99 2.23 14.12
C GLY A 51 3.58 0.84 14.01
N VAL A 52 3.43 0.04 15.07
CA VAL A 52 4.15 -1.23 15.27
C VAL A 52 3.43 -2.46 14.70
N SER A 53 2.33 -2.29 13.99
CA SER A 53 1.46 -3.38 13.58
C SER A 53 1.17 -3.38 12.07
N GLY A 54 2.16 -3.02 11.25
CA GLY A 54 2.03 -2.96 9.79
C GLY A 54 1.65 -4.31 9.19
N LEU A 55 2.37 -5.36 9.55
CA LEU A 55 2.06 -6.73 9.09
C LEU A 55 0.67 -7.20 9.51
N GLN A 56 0.23 -6.91 10.75
CA GLN A 56 -1.12 -7.27 11.18
C GLN A 56 -2.20 -6.58 10.34
N CYS A 57 -1.96 -5.34 9.90
CA CYS A 57 -2.86 -4.66 8.98
C CYS A 57 -2.91 -5.35 7.62
N VAL A 58 -1.77 -5.80 7.09
CA VAL A 58 -1.68 -6.55 5.83
C VAL A 58 -2.38 -7.90 5.95
N ASP A 59 -2.03 -8.70 6.96
CA ASP A 59 -2.61 -10.04 7.19
C ASP A 59 -4.14 -9.98 7.33
N MET A 60 -4.64 -8.99 8.08
CA MET A 60 -6.07 -8.75 8.20
C MET A 60 -6.70 -8.42 6.84
N THR A 61 -6.04 -7.58 6.04
CA THR A 61 -6.56 -7.19 4.72
C THR A 61 -6.61 -8.38 3.76
N ILE A 62 -5.57 -9.22 3.73
CA ILE A 62 -5.53 -10.45 2.93
C ILE A 62 -6.69 -11.37 3.31
N ASN A 63 -6.90 -11.58 4.62
CA ASN A 63 -8.00 -12.41 5.12
C ASN A 63 -9.37 -11.83 4.71
N LEU A 64 -9.55 -10.52 4.81
CA LEU A 64 -10.80 -9.85 4.40
C LEU A 64 -11.01 -9.92 2.87
N GLN A 65 -9.95 -9.93 2.05
CA GLN A 65 -10.05 -10.12 0.60
C GLN A 65 -10.72 -11.45 0.24
N ASP A 66 -10.27 -12.53 0.87
CA ASP A 66 -10.82 -13.88 0.63
C ASP A 66 -12.28 -14.02 1.12
N GLN A 67 -12.55 -13.47 2.31
CA GLN A 67 -13.91 -13.52 2.88
C GLN A 67 -14.88 -12.65 2.07
N ALA A 68 -14.50 -11.43 1.69
CA ALA A 68 -15.35 -10.54 0.90
C ALA A 68 -15.66 -11.16 -0.47
N LYS A 69 -14.65 -11.72 -1.14
CA LYS A 69 -14.84 -12.44 -2.41
C LYS A 69 -15.85 -13.57 -2.28
N SER A 70 -15.77 -14.34 -1.19
CA SER A 70 -16.72 -15.45 -0.91
C SER A 70 -18.15 -14.97 -0.65
N ALA A 71 -18.31 -13.75 -0.13
CA ALA A 71 -19.60 -13.10 0.13
C ALA A 71 -20.13 -12.28 -1.07
N GLY A 72 -19.41 -12.27 -2.20
CA GLY A 72 -19.75 -11.46 -3.39
C GLY A 72 -19.41 -9.98 -3.25
N GLY A 73 -18.62 -9.62 -2.24
CA GLY A 73 -18.05 -8.29 -2.03
C GLY A 73 -16.64 -8.17 -2.60
N TYR A 74 -15.94 -7.08 -2.24
CA TYR A 74 -14.62 -6.80 -2.77
C TYR A 74 -13.77 -5.99 -1.79
N VAL A 75 -12.56 -6.46 -1.52
CA VAL A 75 -11.55 -5.72 -0.74
C VAL A 75 -10.28 -5.63 -1.57
N GLN A 76 -9.73 -4.43 -1.72
CA GLN A 76 -8.49 -4.21 -2.47
C GLN A 76 -7.73 -3.02 -1.88
N SER A 77 -6.43 -2.96 -2.17
CA SER A 77 -5.58 -1.83 -1.84
C SER A 77 -4.85 -1.29 -3.06
N LEU A 78 -4.48 -0.02 -2.99
CA LEU A 78 -3.45 0.58 -3.83
C LEU A 78 -2.07 0.36 -3.20
N LEU A 79 -1.06 0.50 -4.02
CA LEU A 79 0.35 0.55 -3.62
C LEU A 79 0.65 1.95 -3.09
N GLY A 80 1.09 2.06 -1.83
CA GLY A 80 1.64 3.27 -1.25
C GLY A 80 3.17 3.31 -1.32
N ASN A 81 3.77 4.44 -0.96
CA ASN A 81 5.23 4.55 -0.93
C ASN A 81 5.84 3.72 0.21
N HIS A 82 5.16 3.53 1.32
CA HIS A 82 5.65 2.71 2.43
C HIS A 82 5.66 1.22 2.10
N GLU A 83 4.78 0.72 1.25
CA GLU A 83 4.88 -0.64 0.69
C GLU A 83 6.13 -0.80 -0.19
N LEU A 84 6.43 0.19 -1.04
CA LEU A 84 7.67 0.16 -1.83
C LEU A 84 8.91 0.27 -0.94
N MET A 85 8.87 1.05 0.14
CA MET A 85 9.99 1.22 1.06
C MET A 85 10.33 -0.08 1.79
N ILE A 86 9.37 -0.77 2.39
CA ILE A 86 9.62 -2.04 3.08
C ILE A 86 10.04 -3.13 2.09
N LEU A 87 9.44 -3.19 0.90
CA LEU A 87 9.82 -4.16 -0.14
C LEU A 87 11.24 -3.89 -0.66
N CYS A 88 11.65 -2.63 -0.79
CA CYS A 88 13.02 -2.23 -1.12
C CYS A 88 13.99 -2.64 0.00
N ALA A 89 13.65 -2.38 1.27
CA ALA A 89 14.44 -2.79 2.42
C ALA A 89 14.57 -4.33 2.51
N TYR A 90 13.52 -5.07 2.22
CA TYR A 90 13.53 -6.53 2.19
C TYR A 90 14.47 -7.08 1.11
N ARG A 91 14.50 -6.46 -0.07
CA ARG A 91 15.31 -6.96 -1.21
C ARG A 91 16.77 -6.49 -1.18
N PHE A 92 16.97 -5.23 -0.85
CA PHE A 92 18.27 -4.54 -1.01
C PHE A 92 18.84 -4.06 0.33
N GLY A 93 18.31 -4.48 1.47
CA GLY A 93 18.59 -3.88 2.78
C GLY A 93 20.06 -3.73 3.12
N ASN A 94 20.92 -4.66 2.69
CA ASN A 94 22.38 -4.58 2.90
C ASN A 94 23.14 -3.80 1.83
N GLU A 95 22.50 -3.46 0.73
CA GLU A 95 23.12 -2.65 -0.32
C GLU A 95 23.20 -1.18 0.12
N LYS A 96 24.14 -0.45 -0.46
CA LYS A 96 24.27 0.99 -0.25
C LYS A 96 23.51 1.73 -1.31
N ASN A 97 22.72 2.71 -0.89
CA ASN A 97 22.04 3.66 -1.76
C ASN A 97 23.05 4.64 -2.39
N SER A 98 22.57 5.53 -3.25
CA SER A 98 23.37 6.56 -3.93
C SER A 98 24.11 7.52 -2.99
N GLU A 99 23.64 7.64 -1.74
CA GLU A 99 24.26 8.45 -0.68
C GLU A 99 25.30 7.65 0.16
N GLY A 100 25.49 6.36 -0.13
CA GLY A 100 26.43 5.49 0.56
C GLY A 100 25.88 4.89 1.88
N THR A 101 24.60 5.10 2.20
CA THR A 101 23.91 4.54 3.38
C THR A 101 23.25 3.22 3.00
N LYS A 102 23.16 2.26 3.93
CA LYS A 102 22.41 1.04 3.65
C LYS A 102 20.93 1.34 3.48
N VAL A 103 20.29 0.63 2.55
CA VAL A 103 18.85 0.79 2.27
C VAL A 103 18.01 0.56 3.53
N VAL A 104 18.33 -0.46 4.32
CA VAL A 104 17.63 -0.74 5.58
C VAL A 104 17.77 0.39 6.59
N ASP A 105 18.95 1.00 6.70
CA ASP A 105 19.19 2.11 7.63
C ASP A 105 18.41 3.36 7.19
N THR A 106 18.36 3.61 5.88
CA THR A 106 17.55 4.70 5.32
C THR A 106 16.06 4.51 5.64
N TRP A 107 15.54 3.30 5.40
CA TRP A 107 14.13 2.98 5.71
C TRP A 107 13.82 3.12 7.21
N LEU A 108 14.69 2.61 8.10
CA LEU A 108 14.53 2.75 9.55
C LEU A 108 14.50 4.22 9.98
N ASN A 109 15.37 5.06 9.39
CA ASN A 109 15.40 6.50 9.67
C ASN A 109 14.12 7.23 9.20
N TRP A 110 13.39 6.69 8.25
CA TRP A 110 12.13 7.22 7.74
C TRP A 110 10.90 6.65 8.46
N GLY A 111 11.12 5.97 9.58
CA GLY A 111 10.06 5.46 10.46
C GLY A 111 9.76 3.97 10.28
N GLY A 112 10.62 3.26 9.58
CA GLY A 112 10.55 1.80 9.42
C GLY A 112 10.55 1.08 10.75
N ILE A 113 9.79 0.01 10.86
CA ILE A 113 9.66 -0.82 12.05
C ILE A 113 10.42 -2.12 11.84
N ALA A 114 11.57 -2.26 12.50
CA ALA A 114 12.47 -3.41 12.34
C ALA A 114 11.73 -4.75 12.49
N GLN A 115 10.79 -4.85 13.44
CA GLN A 115 10.00 -6.06 13.66
C GLN A 115 9.12 -6.44 12.45
N ASP A 116 8.60 -5.47 11.69
CA ASP A 116 7.85 -5.76 10.46
C ASP A 116 8.77 -6.42 9.44
N LEU A 117 10.00 -5.90 9.26
CA LEU A 117 10.97 -6.50 8.31
C LEU A 117 11.47 -7.88 8.75
N GLU A 118 11.68 -8.09 10.08
CA GLU A 118 12.10 -9.38 10.63
C GLU A 118 11.07 -10.49 10.40
N ASN A 119 9.78 -10.13 10.40
CA ASN A 119 8.67 -11.07 10.17
C ASN A 119 8.10 -11.02 8.74
N PHE A 120 8.73 -10.24 7.85
CA PHE A 120 8.30 -10.10 6.47
C PHE A 120 8.58 -11.38 5.68
N THR A 121 7.56 -11.91 5.00
CA THR A 121 7.65 -13.17 4.28
C THR A 121 7.56 -12.98 2.76
N PRO A 122 7.92 -14.01 1.96
CA PRO A 122 7.69 -13.98 0.51
C PRO A 122 6.22 -13.78 0.12
N GLU A 123 5.27 -14.23 0.95
CA GLU A 123 3.84 -14.04 0.73
C GLU A 123 3.46 -12.56 0.85
N HIS A 124 3.99 -11.85 1.85
CA HIS A 124 3.80 -10.40 1.99
C HIS A 124 4.40 -9.65 0.79
N ALA A 125 5.61 -10.04 0.36
CA ALA A 125 6.25 -9.46 -0.83
C ALA A 125 5.37 -9.67 -2.07
N SER A 126 4.88 -10.89 -2.30
CA SER A 126 4.04 -11.21 -3.45
C SER A 126 2.70 -10.46 -3.43
N TRP A 127 2.12 -10.25 -2.24
CA TRP A 127 0.90 -9.48 -2.08
C TRP A 127 1.13 -8.00 -2.47
N ILE A 128 2.22 -7.39 -1.98
CA ILE A 128 2.58 -6.00 -2.33
C ILE A 128 2.86 -5.88 -3.83
N GLU A 129 3.59 -6.83 -4.42
CA GLU A 129 3.92 -6.84 -5.85
C GLU A 129 2.68 -6.91 -6.76
N ALA A 130 1.57 -7.44 -6.24
CA ALA A 130 0.31 -7.53 -6.96
C ALA A 130 -0.58 -6.28 -6.82
N LEU A 131 -0.23 -5.32 -5.95
CA LEU A 131 -1.02 -4.12 -5.74
C LEU A 131 -0.95 -3.18 -6.95
N PRO A 132 -2.10 -2.62 -7.39
CA PRO A 132 -2.11 -1.58 -8.41
C PRO A 132 -1.67 -0.24 -7.81
N ALA A 133 -0.93 0.56 -8.58
CA ALA A 133 -0.59 1.93 -8.22
C ALA A 133 -1.78 2.91 -8.41
N MET A 134 -2.69 2.57 -9.32
CA MET A 134 -3.87 3.36 -9.66
C MET A 134 -5.08 2.45 -9.87
N ALA A 135 -6.27 2.94 -9.50
CA ALA A 135 -7.52 2.24 -9.81
C ALA A 135 -8.64 3.22 -10.17
N ARG A 136 -9.56 2.77 -11.03
CA ARG A 136 -10.81 3.49 -11.27
C ARG A 136 -11.94 2.80 -10.53
N VAL A 137 -12.61 3.55 -9.67
CA VAL A 137 -13.77 3.08 -8.92
C VAL A 137 -14.96 3.94 -9.30
N ARG A 138 -15.89 3.38 -10.06
CA ARG A 138 -17.01 4.13 -10.67
C ARG A 138 -16.49 5.31 -11.53
N GLN A 139 -16.71 6.55 -11.09
CA GLN A 139 -16.28 7.78 -11.77
C GLN A 139 -15.05 8.42 -11.09
N ALA A 140 -14.54 7.81 -10.00
CA ALA A 140 -13.38 8.31 -9.27
C ALA A 140 -12.11 7.57 -9.71
N LEU A 141 -11.02 8.31 -9.83
CA LEU A 141 -9.66 7.80 -9.92
C LEU A 141 -9.09 7.75 -8.51
N LEU A 142 -8.63 6.58 -8.09
CA LEU A 142 -7.93 6.40 -6.81
C LEU A 142 -6.42 6.42 -7.06
N LEU A 143 -5.73 7.23 -6.28
CA LEU A 143 -4.27 7.39 -6.20
C LEU A 143 -3.88 7.37 -4.73
N HIS A 144 -2.68 6.86 -4.42
CA HIS A 144 -2.14 6.98 -3.08
C HIS A 144 -1.61 8.40 -2.83
N ALA A 145 -0.71 8.87 -3.68
CA ALA A 145 -0.05 10.16 -3.50
C ALA A 145 -0.69 11.28 -4.32
N ASP A 146 -0.75 12.46 -3.73
CA ASP A 146 -1.02 13.74 -4.38
C ASP A 146 0.25 14.19 -5.15
N SER A 147 0.58 13.51 -6.25
CA SER A 147 1.80 13.72 -6.99
C SER A 147 1.59 13.56 -8.49
N THR A 148 2.38 14.29 -9.27
CA THR A 148 2.45 14.11 -10.73
C THR A 148 3.33 12.93 -11.14
N LEU A 149 3.95 12.24 -10.21
CA LEU A 149 4.88 11.13 -10.49
C LEU A 149 4.29 10.07 -11.44
N TYR A 150 2.98 9.80 -11.31
CA TYR A 150 2.30 8.75 -12.10
C TYR A 150 2.40 8.97 -13.61
N ILE A 151 2.42 10.22 -14.08
CA ILE A 151 2.56 10.52 -15.51
C ILE A 151 3.93 10.14 -16.08
N ASN A 152 4.94 9.99 -15.23
CA ASN A 152 6.26 9.52 -15.64
C ASN A 152 6.27 8.00 -15.91
N PHE A 153 5.28 7.28 -15.41
CA PHE A 153 5.12 5.83 -15.58
C PHE A 153 4.14 5.46 -16.70
N GLY A 154 3.26 6.39 -17.10
CA GLY A 154 2.31 6.14 -18.18
C GLY A 154 1.20 7.18 -18.27
N THR A 155 0.38 7.06 -19.30
CA THR A 155 -0.75 7.96 -19.57
C THR A 155 -2.12 7.33 -19.36
N THR A 156 -2.14 6.05 -18.99
CA THR A 156 -3.37 5.30 -18.66
C THR A 156 -3.16 4.51 -17.36
N ILE A 157 -4.24 4.16 -16.67
CA ILE A 157 -4.18 3.32 -15.46
C ILE A 157 -3.42 2.01 -15.73
N GLU A 158 -3.67 1.39 -16.88
CA GLU A 158 -3.03 0.13 -17.27
C GLU A 158 -1.52 0.29 -17.45
N THR A 159 -1.08 1.31 -18.19
CA THR A 159 0.35 1.54 -18.43
C THR A 159 1.09 1.91 -17.16
N VAL A 160 0.49 2.71 -16.28
CA VAL A 160 1.07 3.05 -14.96
C VAL A 160 1.20 1.78 -14.12
N ASN A 161 0.16 1.00 -13.96
CA ASN A 161 0.21 -0.23 -13.16
C ASN A 161 1.24 -1.22 -13.70
N THR A 162 1.31 -1.39 -15.03
CA THR A 162 2.33 -2.25 -15.68
C THR A 162 3.76 -1.76 -15.37
N ALA A 163 3.98 -0.44 -15.40
CA ALA A 163 5.29 0.13 -15.12
C ALA A 163 5.69 -0.05 -13.63
N PHE A 164 4.75 0.10 -12.68
CA PHE A 164 5.01 -0.18 -11.26
C PHE A 164 5.28 -1.67 -11.00
N HIS A 165 4.54 -2.57 -11.64
CA HIS A 165 4.86 -4.01 -11.55
C HIS A 165 6.25 -4.32 -12.13
N ALA A 166 6.63 -3.70 -13.25
CA ALA A 166 7.97 -3.85 -13.82
C ALA A 166 9.06 -3.28 -12.89
N LEU A 167 8.81 -2.14 -12.23
CA LEU A 167 9.69 -1.58 -11.20
C LEU A 167 9.88 -2.59 -10.07
N MET A 168 8.80 -3.12 -9.53
CA MET A 168 8.86 -4.08 -8.42
C MET A 168 9.51 -5.41 -8.81
N ALA A 169 9.50 -5.79 -10.09
CA ALA A 169 10.24 -6.95 -10.60
C ALA A 169 11.74 -6.67 -10.85
N ASN A 170 12.16 -5.41 -10.85
CA ASN A 170 13.55 -5.03 -11.12
C ASN A 170 14.48 -5.48 -9.98
N ARG A 171 15.65 -5.98 -10.34
CA ARG A 171 16.68 -6.49 -9.42
C ARG A 171 17.81 -5.50 -9.17
N GLU A 172 17.73 -4.30 -9.74
CA GLU A 172 18.69 -3.22 -9.55
C GLU A 172 18.11 -2.16 -8.63
N LEU A 173 18.91 -1.63 -7.70
CA LEU A 173 18.45 -0.69 -6.68
C LEU A 173 18.11 0.70 -7.26
N LEU A 174 18.90 1.20 -8.24
CA LEU A 174 18.75 2.57 -8.73
C LEU A 174 17.32 2.92 -9.24
N PRO A 175 16.62 2.08 -10.01
CA PRO A 175 15.23 2.38 -10.39
C PRO A 175 14.29 2.56 -9.20
N TRP A 176 14.51 1.82 -8.11
CA TRP A 176 13.72 1.93 -6.88
C TRP A 176 13.99 3.25 -6.15
N GLU A 177 15.26 3.66 -6.05
CA GLU A 177 15.62 4.95 -5.45
C GLU A 177 14.96 6.12 -6.18
N LEU A 178 14.98 6.10 -7.52
CA LEU A 178 14.35 7.12 -8.34
C LEU A 178 12.83 7.16 -8.14
N ALA A 179 12.19 6.02 -8.08
CA ALA A 179 10.75 5.95 -7.83
C ALA A 179 10.38 6.43 -6.42
N LEU A 180 11.10 5.99 -5.39
CA LEU A 180 10.88 6.41 -4.00
C LEU A 180 11.11 7.91 -3.82
N SER A 181 12.15 8.46 -4.45
CA SER A 181 12.40 9.90 -4.46
C SER A 181 11.25 10.69 -5.11
N ALA A 182 10.69 10.20 -6.21
CA ALA A 182 9.55 10.81 -6.87
C ALA A 182 8.26 10.73 -6.01
N PHE A 183 8.06 9.66 -5.24
CA PHE A 183 6.95 9.56 -4.29
C PHE A 183 7.06 10.56 -3.12
N ALA A 184 8.25 11.02 -2.78
CA ALA A 184 8.43 12.05 -1.76
C ALA A 184 7.90 13.43 -2.19
N GLU A 185 7.65 13.64 -3.48
CA GLU A 185 7.00 14.84 -4.03
C GLU A 185 5.46 14.80 -3.80
N HIS A 186 5.05 14.69 -2.55
CA HIS A 186 3.65 14.84 -2.17
C HIS A 186 3.38 16.32 -1.91
N MET A 187 2.44 16.90 -2.54
CA MET A 187 1.95 18.30 -2.45
C MET A 187 1.96 19.02 -3.81
N ALA A 188 1.98 18.27 -4.91
CA ALA A 188 1.96 18.83 -6.25
C ALA A 188 0.75 19.77 -6.48
N PHE A 189 -0.39 19.47 -5.84
CA PHE A 189 -1.61 20.26 -5.98
C PHE A 189 -1.79 21.35 -4.91
N LEU A 190 -0.99 21.34 -3.84
CA LEU A 190 -1.02 22.38 -2.81
C LEU A 190 -0.17 23.61 -3.15
N SER A 191 0.77 23.50 -4.08
CA SER A 191 1.65 24.60 -4.50
C SER A 191 0.99 25.61 -5.45
N TRP A 192 -0.27 25.43 -5.81
CA TRP A 192 -1.04 26.28 -6.71
C TRP A 192 -1.93 27.31 -5.98
N ARG A 193 -1.59 27.69 -4.76
CA ARG A 193 -2.27 28.75 -4.00
C ARG A 193 -1.52 30.06 -4.08
#